data_39bdbe6b0a9ffdcaa71cd1e829f51368
#
_entry.id   39bdbe6b0a9ffdcaa71cd1e829f51368
#
_cell.length_a   1.000
_cell.length_b   1.000
_cell.length_c   1.000
_cell.angle_alpha   90.00
_cell.angle_beta   90.00
_cell.angle_gamma   90.00
#
_symmetry.space_group_name_H-M   'P 1'
#
loop_
_entity.id
_entity.type
_entity.pdbx_description
1 polymer ?
#
loop_
_entity_poly.entity_id
_entity_poly.type
_entity_poly.pdbx_seq_one_letter_code
_entity_poly.pdbx_strand_id
1 'polypeptide(L)'
;MKRVFEDNGSLKLIFIRHGKPDYNDCGDRDVSDGDLDATGIEQCKALGQRFKDIPVDAYFSSSLLRAFRTAAAICKEKPDQPAIEICPEIMECGTTRGYYGCSEEYLRRYYPNAKLCDTKMFGTEEYDFGCDTDEENKLRTRKFVEYLKDRFTYGQCVVVACQYATCEYLVAAALGLKEWDFHFAFTYTSATMVEIFPEGYSLLRCLNAMD
;
A
#
# COMPACT_ATOMS: atom_id res chain seq x y z
N MET A 1 -7.91 17.38 -6.91
CA MET A 1 -8.19 16.15 -6.15
C MET A 1 -9.58 16.10 -5.47
N LYS A 2 -10.11 17.15 -4.84
CA LYS A 2 -11.42 17.10 -4.11
C LYS A 2 -12.59 16.48 -4.88
N ARG A 3 -12.74 16.73 -6.20
CA ARG A 3 -13.82 16.13 -7.02
C ARG A 3 -13.72 14.62 -7.24
N VAL A 4 -12.56 14.04 -7.02
CA VAL A 4 -12.31 12.59 -7.25
C VAL A 4 -12.78 11.75 -6.05
N PHE A 5 -12.98 12.39 -4.89
CA PHE A 5 -13.41 11.73 -3.65
C PHE A 5 -14.91 11.94 -3.33
N GLU A 6 -15.69 12.48 -4.27
CA GLU A 6 -17.15 12.53 -4.11
C GLU A 6 -17.69 11.10 -3.99
N ASP A 7 -18.64 10.93 -3.07
CA ASP A 7 -19.32 9.65 -2.92
C ASP A 7 -20.13 9.34 -4.17
N ASN A 8 -19.69 8.33 -4.90
CA ASN A 8 -20.34 7.86 -6.12
C ASN A 8 -20.78 6.40 -5.98
N GLY A 9 -20.87 5.91 -4.74
CA GLY A 9 -21.27 4.54 -4.44
C GLY A 9 -20.23 3.49 -4.77
N SER A 10 -18.96 3.86 -5.04
CA SER A 10 -17.87 2.90 -5.27
C SER A 10 -17.05 2.65 -4.01
N LEU A 11 -16.43 1.47 -3.90
CA LEU A 11 -15.30 1.25 -3.01
C LEU A 11 -14.04 1.83 -3.67
N LYS A 12 -13.36 2.75 -3.00
CA LYS A 12 -12.16 3.43 -3.50
C LYS A 12 -10.91 2.79 -2.90
N LEU A 13 -10.06 2.21 -3.73
CA LEU A 13 -8.75 1.69 -3.35
C LEU A 13 -7.67 2.63 -3.89
N ILE A 14 -6.86 3.18 -2.98
CA ILE A 14 -5.78 4.10 -3.32
C ILE A 14 -4.46 3.42 -3.01
N PHE A 15 -3.72 3.06 -4.04
CA PHE A 15 -2.39 2.48 -3.95
C PHE A 15 -1.35 3.59 -4.03
N ILE A 16 -0.43 3.62 -3.06
CA ILE A 16 0.60 4.64 -2.93
C ILE A 16 1.97 3.98 -2.94
N ARG A 17 2.81 4.36 -3.90
CA ARG A 17 4.21 3.99 -3.86
C ARG A 17 4.93 4.79 -2.76
N HIS A 18 5.79 4.13 -1.98
CA HIS A 18 6.60 4.76 -0.94
C HIS A 18 7.43 5.96 -1.44
N GLY A 19 7.85 6.84 -0.53
CA GLY A 19 8.81 7.92 -0.79
C GLY A 19 10.19 7.39 -1.17
N LYS A 20 11.06 8.25 -1.73
CA LYS A 20 12.39 7.87 -2.20
C LYS A 20 13.21 7.22 -1.06
N PRO A 21 13.73 5.98 -1.24
CA PRO A 21 14.51 5.30 -0.23
C PRO A 21 16.00 5.57 -0.35
N ASP A 22 16.73 5.39 0.74
CA ASP A 22 18.17 5.16 0.77
C ASP A 22 18.45 3.69 1.12
N TYR A 23 18.85 2.89 0.15
CA TYR A 23 19.20 1.49 0.35
C TYR A 23 20.54 1.28 1.08
N ASN A 24 21.31 2.35 1.34
CA ASN A 24 22.49 2.28 2.20
C ASN A 24 22.14 2.47 3.69
N ASP A 25 20.94 2.96 4.00
CA ASP A 25 20.44 3.12 5.37
C ASP A 25 19.47 1.99 5.74
N CYS A 26 20.02 0.79 5.87
CA CYS A 26 19.24 -0.38 6.31
C CYS A 26 19.33 -0.60 7.84
N GLY A 27 20.37 -0.07 8.51
CA GLY A 27 20.63 -0.37 9.91
C GLY A 27 20.77 -1.87 10.15
N ASP A 28 20.02 -2.41 11.11
CA ASP A 28 19.97 -3.85 11.42
C ASP A 28 18.96 -4.62 10.55
N ARG A 29 18.32 -3.94 9.58
CA ARG A 29 17.35 -4.55 8.68
C ARG A 29 18.06 -5.19 7.47
N ASP A 30 17.28 -5.92 6.69
CA ASP A 30 17.75 -6.46 5.41
C ASP A 30 18.14 -5.34 4.43
N VAL A 31 19.12 -5.60 3.58
CA VAL A 31 19.61 -4.66 2.55
C VAL A 31 18.51 -4.23 1.56
N SER A 32 17.45 -5.00 1.42
CA SER A 32 16.28 -4.65 0.61
C SER A 32 15.30 -3.69 1.31
N ASP A 33 15.48 -3.44 2.62
CA ASP A 33 14.62 -2.58 3.44
C ASP A 33 15.31 -1.27 3.83
N GLY A 34 15.72 -0.49 2.85
CA GLY A 34 16.23 0.86 3.04
C GLY A 34 15.16 1.80 3.62
N ASP A 35 15.59 2.74 4.47
CA ASP A 35 14.73 3.81 4.98
C ASP A 35 14.51 4.90 3.92
N LEU A 36 13.67 5.89 4.21
CA LEU A 36 13.48 7.06 3.34
C LEU A 36 14.72 7.97 3.40
N ASP A 37 15.20 8.41 2.24
CA ASP A 37 16.21 9.47 2.18
C ASP A 37 15.59 10.84 2.53
N ALA A 38 16.41 11.90 2.60
CA ALA A 38 15.94 13.25 2.89
C ALA A 38 14.87 13.75 1.89
N THR A 39 15.00 13.39 0.62
CA THR A 39 14.01 13.71 -0.41
C THR A 39 12.70 12.94 -0.17
N GLY A 40 12.79 11.65 0.15
CA GLY A 40 11.64 10.81 0.47
C GLY A 40 10.86 11.29 1.69
N ILE A 41 11.56 11.80 2.70
CA ILE A 41 10.92 12.41 3.87
C ILE A 41 10.10 13.63 3.48
N GLU A 42 10.65 14.54 2.66
CA GLU A 42 9.90 15.72 2.19
C GLU A 42 8.74 15.35 1.25
N GLN A 43 8.94 14.36 0.38
CA GLN A 43 7.86 13.80 -0.45
C GLN A 43 6.71 13.27 0.41
N CYS A 44 7.02 12.53 1.48
CA CYS A 44 6.01 11.99 2.40
C CYS A 44 5.29 13.08 3.19
N LYS A 45 5.97 14.16 3.60
CA LYS A 45 5.33 15.33 4.23
C LYS A 45 4.33 15.98 3.28
N ALA A 46 4.73 16.24 2.04
CA ALA A 46 3.85 16.80 1.02
C ALA A 46 2.63 15.90 0.76
N LEU A 47 2.85 14.58 0.69
CA LEU A 47 1.78 13.59 0.56
C LEU A 47 0.80 13.65 1.75
N GLY A 48 1.30 13.71 2.98
CA GLY A 48 0.47 13.84 4.18
C GLY A 48 -0.43 15.07 4.11
N GLN A 49 0.11 16.22 3.72
CA GLN A 49 -0.67 17.46 3.54
C GLN A 49 -1.75 17.31 2.46
N ARG A 50 -1.46 16.63 1.36
CA ARG A 50 -2.46 16.36 0.30
C ARG A 50 -3.62 15.52 0.80
N PHE A 51 -3.35 14.56 1.68
CA PHE A 51 -4.35 13.63 2.22
C PHE A 51 -5.07 14.16 3.47
N LYS A 52 -4.64 15.28 4.04
CA LYS A 52 -5.15 15.81 5.31
C LYS A 52 -6.68 15.86 5.39
N ASP A 53 -7.32 16.41 4.36
CA ASP A 53 -8.78 16.62 4.31
C ASP A 53 -9.52 15.54 3.51
N ILE A 54 -8.82 14.51 3.00
CA ILE A 54 -9.44 13.43 2.23
C ILE A 54 -10.03 12.41 3.21
N PRO A 55 -11.33 12.09 3.15
CA PRO A 55 -11.90 11.05 3.98
C PRO A 55 -11.33 9.69 3.58
N VAL A 56 -10.76 8.96 4.56
CA VAL A 56 -10.20 7.62 4.37
C VAL A 56 -10.62 6.77 5.57
N ASP A 57 -11.20 5.61 5.29
CA ASP A 57 -11.77 4.71 6.31
C ASP A 57 -10.74 3.74 6.88
N ALA A 58 -9.69 3.39 6.10
CA ALA A 58 -8.65 2.49 6.57
C ALA A 58 -7.31 2.74 5.87
N TYR A 59 -6.24 2.41 6.60
CA TYR A 59 -4.86 2.55 6.14
C TYR A 59 -4.11 1.23 6.30
N PHE A 60 -3.58 0.76 5.18
CA PHE A 60 -2.73 -0.42 5.12
C PHE A 60 -1.32 -0.04 4.68
N SER A 61 -0.35 -0.79 5.13
CA SER A 61 1.03 -0.66 4.69
C SER A 61 1.71 -2.02 4.58
N SER A 62 2.59 -2.15 3.61
CA SER A 62 3.62 -3.18 3.64
C SER A 62 4.46 -3.08 4.94
N SER A 63 5.05 -4.18 5.35
CA SER A 63 5.95 -4.24 6.51
C SER A 63 7.34 -3.64 6.27
N LEU A 64 7.67 -3.22 5.03
CA LEU A 64 8.93 -2.53 4.74
C LEU A 64 8.89 -1.08 5.24
N LEU A 65 9.95 -0.66 5.93
CA LEU A 65 10.01 0.61 6.66
C LEU A 65 9.62 1.82 5.81
N ARG A 66 10.15 1.93 4.59
CA ARG A 66 9.86 3.04 3.67
C ARG A 66 8.38 3.20 3.33
N ALA A 67 7.67 2.08 3.14
CA ALA A 67 6.23 2.11 2.87
C ALA A 67 5.45 2.47 4.12
N PHE A 68 5.81 1.88 5.25
CA PHE A 68 5.18 2.19 6.53
C PHE A 68 5.34 3.68 6.91
N ARG A 69 6.55 4.24 6.77
CA ARG A 69 6.78 5.68 7.03
C ARG A 69 6.00 6.58 6.09
N THR A 70 5.75 6.12 4.86
CA THR A 70 4.90 6.85 3.89
C THR A 70 3.44 6.87 4.37
N ALA A 71 2.88 5.72 4.79
CA ALA A 71 1.54 5.67 5.38
C ALA A 71 1.45 6.50 6.67
N ALA A 72 2.47 6.39 7.52
CA ALA A 72 2.55 7.15 8.79
C ALA A 72 2.53 8.67 8.55
N ALA A 73 3.16 9.16 7.49
CA ALA A 73 3.13 10.58 7.16
C ALA A 73 1.70 11.07 6.82
N ILE A 74 0.90 10.25 6.17
CA ILE A 74 -0.53 10.56 5.92
C ILE A 74 -1.31 10.56 7.24
N CYS A 75 -1.17 9.49 8.03
CA CYS A 75 -1.94 9.33 9.27
C CYS A 75 -1.61 10.38 10.34
N LYS A 76 -0.37 10.89 10.38
CA LYS A 76 0.04 11.98 11.28
C LYS A 76 -0.69 13.30 11.01
N GLU A 77 -1.13 13.55 9.78
CA GLU A 77 -1.90 14.75 9.43
C GLU A 77 -3.41 14.61 9.73
N LYS A 78 -3.86 13.42 10.12
CA LYS A 78 -5.25 13.17 10.51
C LYS A 78 -5.47 13.51 11.99
N PRO A 79 -6.56 14.23 12.34
CA PRO A 79 -6.81 14.63 13.73
C PRO A 79 -7.02 13.45 14.69
N ASP A 80 -7.54 12.33 14.19
CA ASP A 80 -7.82 11.10 14.95
C ASP A 80 -6.65 10.12 14.97
N GLN A 81 -5.57 10.41 14.22
CA GLN A 81 -4.40 9.54 14.09
C GLN A 81 -4.77 8.06 13.92
N PRO A 82 -5.42 7.68 12.81
CA PRO A 82 -5.98 6.36 12.61
C PRO A 82 -4.93 5.26 12.64
N ALA A 83 -5.33 4.04 12.95
CA ALA A 83 -4.44 2.89 12.94
C ALA A 83 -3.93 2.57 11.54
N ILE A 84 -2.67 2.12 11.44
CA ILE A 84 -2.09 1.55 10.22
C ILE A 84 -2.04 0.03 10.40
N GLU A 85 -2.67 -0.70 9.49
CA GLU A 85 -2.60 -2.15 9.44
C GLU A 85 -1.40 -2.59 8.60
N ILE A 86 -0.47 -3.30 9.23
CA ILE A 86 0.76 -3.79 8.61
C ILE A 86 0.49 -5.13 7.95
N CYS A 87 0.68 -5.22 6.65
CA CYS A 87 0.49 -6.44 5.88
C CYS A 87 1.81 -6.87 5.20
N PRO A 88 2.51 -7.87 5.72
CA PRO A 88 3.69 -8.44 5.06
C PRO A 88 3.39 -8.95 3.63
N GLU A 89 2.19 -9.44 3.41
CA GLU A 89 1.74 -10.01 2.13
C GLU A 89 1.72 -9.00 0.96
N ILE A 90 1.80 -7.70 1.24
CA ILE A 90 1.95 -6.66 0.21
C ILE A 90 3.36 -6.06 0.17
N MET A 91 4.37 -6.83 0.60
CA MET A 91 5.77 -6.47 0.42
C MET A 91 6.17 -6.45 -1.05
N GLU A 92 7.33 -5.83 -1.31
CA GLU A 92 7.90 -5.80 -2.67
C GLU A 92 8.24 -7.21 -3.16
N CYS A 93 8.09 -7.40 -4.47
CA CYS A 93 8.55 -8.59 -5.15
C CYS A 93 10.07 -8.62 -5.16
N GLY A 94 10.67 -9.81 -4.98
CA GLY A 94 12.12 -9.98 -5.04
C GLY A 94 12.87 -9.40 -3.84
N THR A 95 12.26 -9.35 -2.66
CA THR A 95 12.97 -9.10 -1.40
C THR A 95 13.89 -10.27 -1.05
N THR A 96 14.75 -10.13 -0.05
CA THR A 96 15.59 -11.22 0.40
C THR A 96 14.74 -12.38 0.93
N ARG A 97 15.05 -13.60 0.49
CA ARG A 97 14.34 -14.81 0.89
C ARG A 97 14.26 -14.93 2.42
N GLY A 98 13.04 -15.18 2.93
CA GLY A 98 12.78 -15.32 4.35
C GLY A 98 12.77 -13.99 5.13
N TYR A 99 12.85 -12.84 4.45
CA TYR A 99 12.67 -11.55 5.09
C TYR A 99 11.21 -11.11 5.00
N TYR A 100 10.59 -10.87 6.15
CA TYR A 100 9.16 -10.54 6.28
C TYR A 100 8.91 -9.06 6.59
N GLY A 101 9.94 -8.22 6.44
CA GLY A 101 9.87 -6.80 6.81
C GLY A 101 10.08 -6.56 8.30
N CYS A 102 9.80 -5.34 8.73
CA CYS A 102 9.93 -4.93 10.12
C CYS A 102 8.81 -5.48 11.00
N SER A 103 9.14 -5.82 12.25
CA SER A 103 8.14 -6.21 13.26
C SER A 103 7.22 -5.05 13.61
N GLU A 104 6.02 -5.35 14.12
CA GLU A 104 5.08 -4.36 14.64
C GLU A 104 5.74 -3.47 15.70
N GLU A 105 6.50 -4.07 16.65
CA GLU A 105 7.21 -3.33 17.70
C GLU A 105 8.21 -2.33 17.12
N TYR A 106 8.94 -2.73 16.07
CA TYR A 106 9.89 -1.84 15.41
C TYR A 106 9.19 -0.67 14.74
N LEU A 107 8.11 -0.92 13.99
CA LEU A 107 7.35 0.09 13.25
C LEU A 107 6.60 1.06 14.18
N ARG A 108 6.16 0.62 15.36
CA ARG A 108 5.54 1.47 16.38
C ARG A 108 6.46 2.60 16.89
N ARG A 109 7.75 2.50 16.72
CA ARG A 109 8.70 3.59 17.03
C ARG A 109 8.48 4.81 16.13
N TYR A 110 7.97 4.61 14.92
CA TYR A 110 7.71 5.67 13.95
C TYR A 110 6.27 6.16 13.97
N TYR A 111 5.34 5.25 14.31
CA TYR A 111 3.92 5.55 14.45
C TYR A 111 3.27 4.57 15.45
N PRO A 112 2.94 5.03 16.68
CA PRO A 112 2.51 4.15 17.77
C PRO A 112 1.21 3.39 17.49
N ASN A 113 0.29 3.99 16.72
CA ASN A 113 -0.98 3.36 16.37
C ASN A 113 -0.85 2.46 15.12
N ALA A 114 0.05 1.47 15.22
CA ALA A 114 0.28 0.45 14.21
C ALA A 114 -0.07 -0.92 14.76
N LYS A 115 -0.62 -1.80 13.94
CA LYS A 115 -0.96 -3.18 14.29
C LYS A 115 -0.74 -4.11 13.09
N LEU A 116 -0.36 -5.34 13.34
CA LEU A 116 -0.36 -6.37 12.30
C LEU A 116 -1.78 -6.60 11.79
N CYS A 117 -1.92 -6.71 10.48
CA CYS A 117 -3.14 -7.18 9.85
C CYS A 117 -3.42 -8.62 10.29
N ASP A 118 -4.70 -9.00 10.41
CA ASP A 118 -5.05 -10.40 10.65
C ASP A 118 -4.79 -11.21 9.38
N THR A 119 -3.65 -11.90 9.37
CA THR A 119 -3.11 -12.62 8.20
C THR A 119 -3.84 -13.94 7.89
N LYS A 120 -4.86 -14.32 8.65
CA LYS A 120 -5.67 -15.51 8.36
C LYS A 120 -6.28 -15.51 6.95
N MET A 121 -6.33 -14.35 6.31
CA MET A 121 -6.81 -14.20 4.94
C MET A 121 -5.99 -14.98 3.88
N PHE A 122 -4.71 -15.28 4.16
CA PHE A 122 -3.81 -15.92 3.19
C PHE A 122 -3.64 -17.44 3.40
N GLY A 123 -4.27 -18.00 4.42
CA GLY A 123 -4.07 -19.38 4.82
C GLY A 123 -2.83 -19.55 5.73
N THR A 124 -2.65 -20.76 6.26
CA THR A 124 -1.56 -21.10 7.18
C THR A 124 -0.30 -21.57 6.45
N GLU A 125 -0.26 -21.51 5.12
CA GLU A 125 0.90 -21.90 4.35
C GLU A 125 1.96 -20.81 4.45
N GLU A 126 3.17 -21.21 4.79
CA GLU A 126 4.32 -20.34 4.88
C GLU A 126 4.59 -19.71 3.50
N TYR A 127 4.36 -18.42 3.39
CA TYR A 127 4.73 -17.64 2.22
C TYR A 127 6.25 -17.42 2.25
N ASP A 128 6.96 -17.88 1.24
CA ASP A 128 8.41 -17.67 1.12
C ASP A 128 8.65 -16.34 0.36
N PHE A 129 8.44 -15.22 1.05
CA PHE A 129 8.72 -13.90 0.51
C PHE A 129 10.16 -13.80 -0.01
N GLY A 130 10.35 -13.20 -1.16
CA GLY A 130 11.64 -12.99 -1.80
C GLY A 130 11.98 -14.00 -2.90
N CYS A 131 11.20 -15.08 -3.04
CA CYS A 131 11.27 -16.03 -4.14
C CYS A 131 9.99 -16.07 -4.99
N ASP A 132 9.15 -15.06 -4.84
CA ASP A 132 7.86 -15.01 -5.53
C ASP A 132 8.04 -15.06 -7.04
N THR A 133 7.41 -16.03 -7.65
CA THR A 133 7.17 -16.05 -9.09
C THR A 133 6.12 -14.98 -9.45
N ASP A 134 6.01 -14.66 -10.73
CA ASP A 134 4.96 -13.77 -11.23
C ASP A 134 3.57 -14.25 -10.81
N GLU A 135 3.31 -15.56 -10.90
CA GLU A 135 2.03 -16.16 -10.50
C GLU A 135 1.75 -16.05 -8.99
N GLU A 136 2.75 -16.20 -8.16
CA GLU A 136 2.61 -16.03 -6.71
C GLU A 136 2.32 -14.57 -6.35
N ASN A 137 2.97 -13.62 -7.02
CA ASN A 137 2.69 -12.19 -6.85
C ASN A 137 1.27 -11.84 -7.28
N LYS A 138 0.81 -12.34 -8.44
CA LYS A 138 -0.57 -12.20 -8.90
C LYS A 138 -1.56 -12.79 -7.89
N LEU A 139 -1.25 -13.97 -7.34
CA LEU A 139 -2.12 -14.66 -6.40
C LEU A 139 -2.25 -13.89 -5.08
N ARG A 140 -1.13 -13.51 -4.43
CA ARG A 140 -1.17 -12.83 -3.14
C ARG A 140 -1.82 -11.45 -3.21
N THR A 141 -1.54 -10.67 -4.26
CA THR A 141 -2.15 -9.34 -4.43
C THR A 141 -3.63 -9.44 -4.76
N ARG A 142 -4.05 -10.45 -5.52
CA ARG A 142 -5.47 -10.75 -5.76
C ARG A 142 -6.20 -11.11 -4.48
N LYS A 143 -5.64 -12.01 -3.64
CA LYS A 143 -6.20 -12.35 -2.33
C LYS A 143 -6.34 -11.11 -1.42
N PHE A 144 -5.35 -10.22 -1.43
CA PHE A 144 -5.41 -8.99 -0.66
C PHE A 144 -6.54 -8.05 -1.16
N VAL A 145 -6.70 -7.88 -2.47
CA VAL A 145 -7.81 -7.08 -3.03
C VAL A 145 -9.17 -7.71 -2.71
N GLU A 146 -9.30 -9.03 -2.79
CA GLU A 146 -10.52 -9.75 -2.37
C GLU A 146 -10.82 -9.53 -0.90
N TYR A 147 -9.82 -9.62 -0.02
CA TYR A 147 -9.97 -9.29 1.40
C TYR A 147 -10.47 -7.85 1.62
N LEU A 148 -9.94 -6.88 0.88
CA LEU A 148 -10.44 -5.50 0.99
C LEU A 148 -11.91 -5.39 0.54
N LYS A 149 -12.29 -6.08 -0.53
CA LYS A 149 -13.68 -6.11 -1.03
C LYS A 149 -14.64 -6.79 -0.06
N ASP A 150 -14.19 -7.80 0.67
CA ASP A 150 -15.02 -8.51 1.67
C ASP A 150 -15.16 -7.68 2.95
N ARG A 151 -14.14 -6.91 3.30
CA ARG A 151 -14.09 -6.14 4.55
C ARG A 151 -14.73 -4.76 4.45
N PHE A 152 -14.64 -4.11 3.30
CA PHE A 152 -15.11 -2.75 3.09
C PHE A 152 -16.31 -2.69 2.16
N THR A 153 -17.21 -1.77 2.44
CA THR A 153 -18.43 -1.56 1.64
C THR A 153 -18.26 -0.45 0.62
N TYR A 154 -19.18 -0.42 -0.33
CA TYR A 154 -19.25 0.69 -1.28
C TYR A 154 -19.49 2.03 -0.56
N GLY A 155 -18.87 3.09 -1.06
CA GLY A 155 -18.81 4.41 -0.41
C GLY A 155 -17.54 4.62 0.42
N GLN A 156 -16.85 3.54 0.84
CA GLN A 156 -15.63 3.64 1.64
C GLN A 156 -14.38 3.86 0.79
N CYS A 157 -13.34 4.39 1.45
CA CYS A 157 -12.04 4.69 0.86
C CYS A 157 -10.91 4.05 1.68
N VAL A 158 -10.05 3.29 1.02
CA VAL A 158 -8.93 2.59 1.63
C VAL A 158 -7.62 3.03 1.00
N VAL A 159 -6.64 3.36 1.82
CA VAL A 159 -5.26 3.69 1.39
C VAL A 159 -4.34 2.52 1.68
N VAL A 160 -3.52 2.17 0.69
CA VAL A 160 -2.53 1.08 0.75
C VAL A 160 -1.17 1.61 0.32
N ALA A 161 -0.24 1.73 1.26
CA ALA A 161 1.14 2.12 0.97
C ALA A 161 2.01 0.89 0.72
N CYS A 162 2.62 0.81 -0.45
CA CYS A 162 3.44 -0.34 -0.86
C CYS A 162 4.58 0.10 -1.81
N GLN A 163 5.07 -0.81 -2.62
CA GLN A 163 6.24 -0.61 -3.48
C GLN A 163 5.85 -0.64 -4.96
N TYR A 164 6.83 -0.42 -5.84
CA TYR A 164 6.60 -0.24 -7.27
C TYR A 164 5.92 -1.43 -7.93
N ALA A 165 6.53 -2.62 -7.86
CA ALA A 165 5.98 -3.81 -8.51
C ALA A 165 4.70 -4.26 -7.82
N THR A 166 4.65 -4.21 -6.49
CA THR A 166 3.42 -4.53 -5.73
C THR A 166 2.27 -3.60 -6.07
N CYS A 167 2.51 -2.29 -6.30
CA CYS A 167 1.48 -1.37 -6.80
C CYS A 167 0.90 -1.86 -8.14
N GLU A 168 1.75 -2.32 -9.06
CA GLU A 168 1.31 -2.82 -10.36
C GLU A 168 0.38 -4.02 -10.22
N TYR A 169 0.78 -5.02 -9.44
CA TYR A 169 -0.05 -6.20 -9.20
C TYR A 169 -1.37 -5.87 -8.48
N LEU A 170 -1.34 -4.96 -7.51
CA LEU A 170 -2.55 -4.54 -6.79
C LEU A 170 -3.52 -3.77 -7.69
N VAL A 171 -3.01 -2.88 -8.55
CA VAL A 171 -3.85 -2.15 -9.53
C VAL A 171 -4.45 -3.13 -10.53
N ALA A 172 -3.66 -4.06 -11.07
CA ALA A 172 -4.14 -5.08 -11.99
C ALA A 172 -5.21 -5.97 -11.33
N ALA A 173 -4.98 -6.41 -10.09
CA ALA A 173 -5.96 -7.20 -9.34
C ALA A 173 -7.27 -6.43 -9.09
N ALA A 174 -7.19 -5.14 -8.69
CA ALA A 174 -8.36 -4.30 -8.46
C ALA A 174 -9.15 -4.00 -9.74
N LEU A 175 -8.48 -3.95 -10.90
CA LEU A 175 -9.11 -3.85 -12.23
C LEU A 175 -9.65 -5.18 -12.74
N GLY A 176 -9.39 -6.31 -12.06
CA GLY A 176 -9.81 -7.64 -12.48
C GLY A 176 -9.00 -8.20 -13.64
N LEU A 177 -7.79 -7.67 -13.90
CA LEU A 177 -6.91 -8.18 -14.95
C LEU A 177 -6.33 -9.54 -14.52
N LYS A 178 -6.45 -10.53 -15.39
CA LYS A 178 -5.85 -11.86 -15.19
C LYS A 178 -4.44 -11.91 -15.75
N GLU A 179 -4.28 -11.36 -16.95
CA GLU A 179 -3.03 -11.23 -17.69
C GLU A 179 -2.95 -9.83 -18.29
N TRP A 180 -1.73 -9.30 -18.38
CA TRP A 180 -1.45 -8.01 -19.01
C TRP A 180 -0.04 -8.04 -19.60
N ASP A 181 0.16 -7.31 -20.69
CA ASP A 181 1.42 -7.19 -21.44
C ASP A 181 1.97 -5.75 -21.46
N PHE A 182 1.52 -4.91 -20.52
CA PHE A 182 1.94 -3.53 -20.35
C PHE A 182 2.31 -3.27 -18.89
N HIS A 183 3.00 -2.17 -18.62
CA HIS A 183 3.38 -1.76 -17.27
C HIS A 183 2.76 -0.43 -16.87
N PHE A 184 2.33 -0.35 -15.62
CA PHE A 184 1.97 0.92 -15.01
C PHE A 184 3.22 1.61 -14.47
N ALA A 185 3.31 2.95 -14.66
CA ALA A 185 4.38 3.74 -14.07
C ALA A 185 3.94 4.32 -12.72
N PHE A 186 4.81 4.19 -11.72
CA PHE A 186 4.58 4.75 -10.40
C PHE A 186 5.80 5.57 -9.98
N THR A 187 5.65 6.89 -9.79
CA THR A 187 6.69 7.71 -9.16
C THR A 187 6.62 7.62 -7.64
N TYR A 188 7.66 8.03 -6.93
CA TYR A 188 7.64 8.04 -5.47
C TYR A 188 6.52 8.94 -4.95
N THR A 189 5.79 8.48 -3.93
CA THR A 189 4.60 9.13 -3.34
C THR A 189 3.45 9.41 -4.29
N SER A 190 3.44 8.82 -5.47
CA SER A 190 2.29 8.88 -6.35
C SER A 190 1.13 8.06 -5.82
N ALA A 191 -0.08 8.53 -6.07
CA ALA A 191 -1.33 7.85 -5.75
C ALA A 191 -2.01 7.35 -7.04
N THR A 192 -2.45 6.10 -7.01
CA THR A 192 -3.25 5.50 -8.08
C THR A 192 -4.56 5.01 -7.47
N MET A 193 -5.68 5.45 -8.01
CA MET A 193 -7.00 5.11 -7.49
C MET A 193 -7.75 4.20 -8.45
N VAL A 194 -8.24 3.09 -7.94
CA VAL A 194 -9.21 2.22 -8.58
C VAL A 194 -10.52 2.29 -7.81
N GLU A 195 -11.60 2.52 -8.51
CA GLU A 195 -12.97 2.45 -7.99
C GLU A 195 -13.61 1.13 -8.39
N ILE A 196 -14.21 0.45 -7.42
CA ILE A 196 -14.92 -0.81 -7.62
C ILE A 196 -16.40 -0.56 -7.38
N PHE A 197 -17.24 -0.86 -8.35
CA PHE A 197 -18.67 -0.58 -8.32
C PHE A 197 -19.48 -1.84 -8.00
N PRO A 198 -20.67 -1.68 -7.37
CA PRO A 198 -21.54 -2.80 -7.03
C PRO A 198 -22.03 -3.59 -8.25
N GLU A 199 -22.06 -2.97 -9.44
CA GLU A 199 -22.42 -3.61 -10.70
C GLU A 199 -21.35 -4.58 -11.22
N GLY A 200 -20.21 -4.72 -10.54
CA GLY A 200 -19.17 -5.70 -10.84
C GLY A 200 -18.10 -5.21 -11.82
N TYR A 201 -18.03 -3.92 -12.10
CA TYR A 201 -16.92 -3.34 -12.88
C TYR A 201 -16.01 -2.48 -12.02
N SER A 202 -14.79 -2.28 -12.50
CA SER A 202 -13.78 -1.42 -11.89
C SER A 202 -13.37 -0.30 -12.84
N LEU A 203 -13.00 0.85 -12.28
CA LEU A 203 -12.57 2.02 -13.04
C LEU A 203 -11.22 2.53 -12.49
N LEU A 204 -10.22 2.65 -13.35
CA LEU A 204 -8.99 3.37 -13.04
C LEU A 204 -9.28 4.88 -13.05
N ARG A 205 -9.48 5.46 -11.87
CA ARG A 205 -9.85 6.89 -11.73
C ARG A 205 -8.68 7.83 -11.96
N CYS A 206 -7.53 7.49 -11.43
CA CYS A 206 -6.28 8.19 -11.71
C CYS A 206 -5.10 7.23 -11.60
N LEU A 207 -4.08 7.48 -12.38
CA LEU A 207 -2.82 6.74 -12.38
C LEU A 207 -1.68 7.72 -12.07
N ASN A 208 -0.81 7.32 -11.15
CA ASN A 208 0.44 8.05 -10.85
C ASN A 208 0.23 9.55 -10.54
N ALA A 209 -0.84 9.88 -9.82
CA ALA A 209 -1.14 11.25 -9.46
C ALA A 209 -0.16 11.78 -8.41
N MET A 210 0.40 12.98 -8.67
CA MET A 210 1.36 13.65 -7.80
C MET A 210 0.79 14.91 -7.12
N ASP A 211 -0.37 15.41 -7.61
CA ASP A 211 -1.02 16.66 -7.17
C ASP A 211 -2.36 16.40 -6.46
#